data_09d36bee146ddec94c7a6348becf4f19
#
_entry.id   09d36bee146ddec94c7a6348becf4f19
#
_cell.length_a   1.000
_cell.length_b   1.000
_cell.length_c   1.000
_cell.angle_alpha   90.00
_cell.angle_beta   90.00
_cell.angle_gamma   90.00
#
_symmetry.space_group_name_H-M   'P 1'
#
loop_
_entity.id
_entity.type
_entity.pdbx_description
1 polymer ?
#
loop_
_entity_poly.entity_id
_entity_poly.type
_entity_poly.pdbx_seq_one_letter_code
_entity_poly.pdbx_strand_id
1 'polypeptide(L)'
;LVYGPIDRETLIRWTRDGRVTSETWVHDKQIDFWLQGEKIDFIKPELAKAEGKTIRVGASPDADEEEVKLTPDSLRSFELFSELSDHKLEQIIMFSSIRKFAGGTMIVRKGEPGKSLYLIVEGHVTASITVGGKKEKLAEIGEGDFFGELALFTRMPRSADVYADMPTVTLVLDFDTLELMARELPELSSVILIRMGKVLARRILEDNKRYQERVAGEFLWV
;
A
#
# COMPACT_ATOMS: atom_id res chain seq x y z
N LEU A 1 9.73 10.20 20.94
CA LEU A 1 9.24 10.68 22.23
C LEU A 1 7.87 10.08 22.44
N VAL A 2 7.74 9.19 23.44
CA VAL A 2 6.45 8.62 23.85
C VAL A 2 5.88 9.56 24.92
N TYR A 3 4.73 10.13 24.64
CA TYR A 3 4.00 10.93 25.61
C TYR A 3 3.04 10.00 26.39
N GLY A 4 2.87 10.21 27.68
CA GLY A 4 1.95 9.44 28.53
C GLY A 4 0.48 9.62 28.13
N PRO A 5 -0.43 8.92 28.82
CA PRO A 5 -1.85 8.99 28.51
C PRO A 5 -2.37 10.42 28.61
N ILE A 6 -3.04 10.88 27.56
CA ILE A 6 -3.66 12.20 27.47
C ILE A 6 -5.15 12.05 27.16
N ASP A 7 -5.94 13.06 27.51
CA ASP A 7 -7.34 13.12 27.14
C ASP A 7 -7.52 13.73 25.72
N ARG A 8 -8.74 13.63 25.22
CA ARG A 8 -9.14 14.14 23.90
C ARG A 8 -8.88 15.63 23.72
N GLU A 9 -9.15 16.42 24.77
CA GLU A 9 -8.96 17.88 24.70
C GLU A 9 -7.48 18.26 24.62
N THR A 10 -6.65 17.55 25.36
CA THR A 10 -5.19 17.71 25.31
C THR A 10 -4.65 17.34 23.95
N LEU A 11 -5.13 16.25 23.32
CA LEU A 11 -4.73 15.84 21.98
C LEU A 11 -5.11 16.91 20.94
N ILE A 12 -6.33 17.47 20.99
CA ILE A 12 -6.77 18.57 20.14
C ILE A 12 -5.86 19.79 20.31
N ARG A 13 -5.55 20.16 21.55
CA ARG A 13 -4.66 21.29 21.84
C ARG A 13 -3.26 21.08 21.27
N TRP A 14 -2.68 19.89 21.46
CA TRP A 14 -1.36 19.54 20.92
C TRP A 14 -1.34 19.53 19.39
N THR A 15 -2.45 19.19 18.76
CA THR A 15 -2.59 19.30 17.31
C THR A 15 -2.56 20.76 16.87
N ARG A 16 -3.26 21.65 17.56
CA ARG A 16 -3.24 23.12 17.29
C ARG A 16 -1.85 23.70 17.50
N ASP A 17 -1.13 23.22 18.50
CA ASP A 17 0.23 23.66 18.83
C ASP A 17 1.29 23.08 17.88
N GLY A 18 0.89 22.27 16.89
CA GLY A 18 1.80 21.61 15.95
C GLY A 18 2.67 20.49 16.56
N ARG A 19 2.34 20.04 17.77
CA ARG A 19 3.02 18.91 18.43
C ARG A 19 2.54 17.56 17.95
N VAL A 20 1.31 17.49 17.47
CA VAL A 20 0.71 16.33 16.82
C VAL A 20 0.44 16.71 15.37
N THR A 21 1.04 15.98 14.45
CA THR A 21 0.94 16.15 13.01
C THR A 21 0.18 15.01 12.39
N SER A 22 -0.09 15.07 11.09
CA SER A 22 -0.67 13.96 10.32
C SER A 22 0.12 12.66 10.48
N GLU A 23 1.44 12.74 10.64
CA GLU A 23 2.35 11.59 10.76
C GLU A 23 2.56 11.11 12.22
N THR A 24 2.05 11.85 13.21
CA THR A 24 2.22 11.51 14.62
C THR A 24 1.39 10.29 14.98
N TRP A 25 2.02 9.28 15.58
CA TRP A 25 1.33 8.10 16.07
C TRP A 25 0.75 8.34 17.46
N VAL A 26 -0.53 8.02 17.64
CA VAL A 26 -1.29 8.17 18.87
C VAL A 26 -1.90 6.81 19.23
N HIS A 27 -1.66 6.34 20.48
CA HIS A 27 -2.24 5.10 20.95
C HIS A 27 -3.64 5.37 21.52
N ASP A 28 -4.66 4.78 20.91
CA ASP A 28 -6.03 4.80 21.44
C ASP A 28 -6.27 3.61 22.37
N LYS A 29 -6.47 3.92 23.65
CA LYS A 29 -6.68 2.90 24.69
C LYS A 29 -8.03 2.19 24.60
N GLN A 30 -9.03 2.76 23.92
CA GLN A 30 -10.35 2.13 23.82
C GLN A 30 -10.33 0.96 22.87
N ILE A 31 -9.54 1.08 21.79
CA ILE A 31 -9.36 0.03 20.79
C ILE A 31 -8.01 -0.69 20.94
N ASP A 32 -7.20 -0.28 21.95
CA ASP A 32 -5.84 -0.76 22.22
C ASP A 32 -4.95 -0.74 20.99
N PHE A 33 -4.92 0.43 20.29
CA PHE A 33 -4.34 0.52 18.98
C PHE A 33 -3.66 1.86 18.70
N TRP A 34 -2.59 1.85 17.85
CA TRP A 34 -1.91 3.04 17.38
C TRP A 34 -2.52 3.57 16.09
N LEU A 35 -2.88 4.85 16.07
CA LEU A 35 -3.42 5.56 14.92
C LEU A 35 -2.50 6.73 14.54
N GLN A 36 -2.29 6.95 13.26
CA GLN A 36 -1.70 8.21 12.80
C GLN A 36 -2.68 9.36 12.99
N GLY A 37 -2.17 10.55 13.23
CA GLY A 37 -2.99 11.75 13.45
C GLY A 37 -4.02 11.95 12.35
N GLU A 38 -3.66 11.71 11.09
CA GLU A 38 -4.58 11.80 9.93
C GLU A 38 -5.75 10.81 9.98
N LYS A 39 -5.64 9.72 10.74
CA LYS A 39 -6.69 8.70 10.88
C LYS A 39 -7.62 8.96 12.07
N ILE A 40 -7.35 9.99 12.87
CA ILE A 40 -8.14 10.35 14.06
C ILE A 40 -9.12 11.43 13.67
N ASP A 41 -10.38 11.06 13.42
CA ASP A 41 -11.40 11.96 12.85
C ASP A 41 -11.59 13.27 13.59
N PHE A 42 -11.59 13.25 14.92
CA PHE A 42 -11.86 14.43 15.72
C PHE A 42 -10.72 15.47 15.76
N ILE A 43 -9.50 15.13 15.32
CA ILE A 43 -8.38 16.08 15.19
C ILE A 43 -8.10 16.51 13.74
N LYS A 44 -8.69 15.85 12.75
CA LYS A 44 -8.54 16.22 11.32
C LYS A 44 -8.77 17.71 11.03
N PRO A 45 -9.84 18.37 11.56
CA PRO A 45 -10.07 19.79 11.33
C PRO A 45 -8.94 20.67 11.89
N GLU A 46 -8.34 20.27 12.99
CA GLU A 46 -7.25 21.03 13.63
C GLU A 46 -5.91 20.77 12.93
N LEU A 47 -5.67 19.54 12.45
CA LEU A 47 -4.51 19.22 11.61
C LEU A 47 -4.50 20.06 10.34
N ALA A 48 -5.63 20.16 9.64
CA ALA A 48 -5.77 20.97 8.43
C ALA A 48 -5.46 22.45 8.67
N LYS A 49 -5.82 22.99 9.86
CA LYS A 49 -5.51 24.36 10.25
C LYS A 49 -4.03 24.56 10.63
N ALA A 50 -3.47 23.61 11.40
CA ALA A 50 -2.13 23.72 11.94
C ALA A 50 -1.04 23.52 10.85
N GLU A 51 -1.27 22.64 9.89
CA GLU A 51 -0.32 22.35 8.83
C GLU A 51 -0.39 23.32 7.65
N GLY A 52 -1.33 24.27 7.67
CA GLY A 52 -1.50 25.29 6.60
C GLY A 52 -1.73 24.67 5.22
N LYS A 53 -1.97 23.38 5.18
CA LYS A 53 -2.22 22.59 4.00
C LYS A 53 -3.71 22.46 3.76
N THR A 54 -4.18 23.10 2.72
CA THR A 54 -5.27 22.49 1.96
C THR A 54 -4.75 21.10 1.63
N ILE A 55 -5.36 20.06 2.20
CA ILE A 55 -5.02 18.66 1.89
C ILE A 55 -5.29 18.48 0.39
N ARG A 56 -4.30 18.78 -0.43
CA ARG A 56 -4.23 18.23 -1.78
C ARG A 56 -3.68 16.82 -1.59
N VAL A 57 -4.56 15.90 -1.23
CA VAL A 57 -4.39 14.50 -1.61
C VAL A 57 -4.08 14.57 -3.11
N GLY A 58 -2.98 13.95 -3.54
CA GLY A 58 -2.57 13.96 -4.94
C GLY A 58 -3.67 13.38 -5.83
N ALA A 59 -4.66 14.19 -6.13
CA ALA A 59 -5.72 13.92 -7.06
C ALA A 59 -5.35 14.64 -8.36
N SER A 60 -5.35 13.91 -9.45
CA SER A 60 -5.60 14.50 -10.76
C SER A 60 -6.89 15.33 -10.69
N PRO A 61 -6.96 16.51 -11.33
CA PRO A 61 -8.03 17.51 -11.10
C PRO A 61 -9.45 17.14 -11.55
N ASP A 62 -9.71 15.91 -12.01
CA ASP A 62 -10.97 15.54 -12.68
C ASP A 62 -11.55 14.18 -12.22
N ALA A 63 -11.35 13.75 -10.98
CA ALA A 63 -12.04 12.56 -10.46
C ALA A 63 -13.13 13.00 -9.48
N ASP A 64 -14.39 12.76 -9.84
CA ASP A 64 -15.53 12.83 -8.94
C ASP A 64 -15.22 12.11 -7.64
N GLU A 65 -15.41 12.81 -6.50
CA GLU A 65 -15.11 12.31 -5.16
C GLU A 65 -16.15 11.25 -4.73
N GLU A 66 -16.17 10.09 -5.35
CA GLU A 66 -16.75 8.92 -4.71
C GLU A 66 -15.77 8.42 -3.65
N GLU A 67 -16.15 8.60 -2.39
CA GLU A 67 -15.41 8.10 -1.23
C GLU A 67 -15.44 6.56 -1.27
N VAL A 68 -14.35 5.94 -1.74
CA VAL A 68 -14.23 4.47 -1.70
C VAL A 68 -14.11 4.06 -0.24
N LYS A 69 -15.20 3.57 0.32
CA LYS A 69 -15.20 2.93 1.64
C LYS A 69 -14.69 1.50 1.50
N LEU A 70 -13.48 1.26 1.97
CA LEU A 70 -13.01 -0.10 2.17
C LEU A 70 -13.76 -0.75 3.32
N THR A 71 -14.23 -1.96 3.07
CA THR A 71 -14.84 -2.83 4.08
C THR A 71 -14.00 -4.09 4.25
N PRO A 72 -14.12 -4.85 5.34
CA PRO A 72 -13.49 -6.15 5.46
C PRO A 72 -13.74 -7.06 4.25
N ASP A 73 -14.94 -7.04 3.68
CA ASP A 73 -15.28 -7.84 2.50
C ASP A 73 -14.48 -7.43 1.26
N SER A 74 -14.20 -6.15 1.06
CA SER A 74 -13.33 -5.68 -0.03
C SER A 74 -11.93 -6.29 0.04
N LEU A 75 -11.44 -6.59 1.24
CA LEU A 75 -10.12 -7.18 1.45
C LEU A 75 -10.11 -8.71 1.37
N ARG A 76 -11.27 -9.38 1.45
CA ARG A 76 -11.34 -10.85 1.37
C ARG A 76 -11.01 -11.39 -0.02
N SER A 77 -11.13 -10.58 -1.06
CA SER A 77 -10.71 -10.92 -2.42
C SER A 77 -9.20 -11.14 -2.53
N PHE A 78 -8.42 -10.55 -1.62
CA PHE A 78 -6.98 -10.75 -1.59
C PHE A 78 -6.63 -12.11 -0.98
N GLU A 79 -5.85 -12.92 -1.70
CA GLU A 79 -5.32 -14.19 -1.17
C GLU A 79 -4.56 -13.97 0.15
N LEU A 80 -3.89 -12.81 0.28
CA LEU A 80 -3.16 -12.39 1.48
C LEU A 80 -4.07 -12.33 2.72
N PHE A 81 -5.35 -12.00 2.56
CA PHE A 81 -6.25 -11.64 3.65
C PHE A 81 -7.46 -12.56 3.79
N SER A 82 -7.66 -13.51 2.86
CA SER A 82 -8.87 -14.33 2.70
C SER A 82 -9.34 -15.08 3.97
N GLU A 83 -8.41 -15.45 4.87
CA GLU A 83 -8.74 -16.19 6.10
C GLU A 83 -8.62 -15.33 7.37
N LEU A 84 -8.45 -14.01 7.24
CA LEU A 84 -8.40 -13.12 8.39
C LEU A 84 -9.82 -12.83 8.89
N SER A 85 -9.97 -12.67 10.21
CA SER A 85 -11.23 -12.20 10.80
C SER A 85 -11.50 -10.74 10.44
N ASP A 86 -12.77 -10.31 10.49
CA ASP A 86 -13.17 -8.92 10.21
C ASP A 86 -12.37 -7.92 11.04
N HIS A 87 -12.20 -8.20 12.33
CA HIS A 87 -11.39 -7.36 13.21
C HIS A 87 -9.95 -7.18 12.71
N LYS A 88 -9.31 -8.25 12.21
CA LYS A 88 -7.95 -8.16 11.64
C LYS A 88 -7.93 -7.40 10.30
N LEU A 89 -8.98 -7.52 9.50
CA LEU A 89 -9.14 -6.78 8.25
C LEU A 89 -9.37 -5.28 8.52
N GLU A 90 -10.17 -4.92 9.51
CA GLU A 90 -10.34 -3.56 9.97
C GLU A 90 -9.01 -2.93 10.42
N GLN A 91 -8.19 -3.68 11.16
CA GLN A 91 -6.85 -3.24 11.53
C GLN A 91 -5.98 -2.94 10.30
N ILE A 92 -5.99 -3.79 9.27
CA ILE A 92 -5.25 -3.54 8.02
C ILE A 92 -5.74 -2.26 7.35
N ILE A 93 -7.07 -2.06 7.24
CA ILE A 93 -7.66 -0.84 6.67
C ILE A 93 -7.18 0.39 7.43
N MET A 94 -7.15 0.34 8.76
CA MET A 94 -6.70 1.45 9.60
C MET A 94 -5.23 1.82 9.38
N PHE A 95 -4.37 0.85 9.11
CA PHE A 95 -2.94 1.06 8.84
C PHE A 95 -2.63 1.46 7.40
N SER A 96 -3.58 1.36 6.50
CA SER A 96 -3.38 1.60 5.07
C SER A 96 -3.95 2.94 4.62
N SER A 97 -3.49 3.39 3.45
CA SER A 97 -4.07 4.53 2.75
C SER A 97 -4.64 4.09 1.40
N ILE A 98 -5.70 4.77 0.95
CA ILE A 98 -6.29 4.54 -0.36
C ILE A 98 -5.68 5.52 -1.35
N ARG A 99 -5.29 5.03 -2.54
CA ARG A 99 -4.91 5.87 -3.67
C ARG A 99 -5.68 5.48 -4.92
N LYS A 100 -6.18 6.49 -5.63
CA LYS A 100 -6.86 6.34 -6.91
C LYS A 100 -5.95 6.83 -8.02
N PHE A 101 -5.92 6.11 -9.13
CA PHE A 101 -5.13 6.45 -10.31
C PHE A 101 -6.02 6.42 -11.54
N ALA A 102 -5.95 7.46 -12.36
CA ALA A 102 -6.60 7.45 -13.67
C ALA A 102 -5.90 6.46 -14.62
N GLY A 103 -6.62 5.92 -15.59
CA GLY A 103 -6.04 5.07 -16.62
C GLY A 103 -4.91 5.81 -17.36
N GLY A 104 -3.84 5.09 -17.69
CA GLY A 104 -2.62 5.65 -18.30
C GLY A 104 -1.64 6.30 -17.31
N THR A 105 -2.00 6.43 -16.01
CA THR A 105 -1.12 7.04 -15.01
C THR A 105 0.05 6.13 -14.68
N MET A 106 1.27 6.68 -14.65
CA MET A 106 2.44 6.00 -14.07
C MET A 106 2.35 6.05 -12.55
N ILE A 107 2.21 4.90 -11.91
CA ILE A 107 2.12 4.77 -10.45
C ILE A 107 3.51 4.70 -9.82
N VAL A 108 4.41 3.94 -10.46
CA VAL A 108 5.76 3.68 -9.99
C VAL A 108 6.71 3.77 -11.17
N ARG A 109 7.87 4.40 -10.96
CA ARG A 109 8.93 4.50 -11.97
C ARG A 109 10.14 3.65 -11.57
N LYS A 110 10.66 2.87 -12.52
CA LYS A 110 11.90 2.11 -12.36
C LYS A 110 13.06 3.01 -11.93
N GLY A 111 13.83 2.57 -10.94
CA GLY A 111 15.00 3.28 -10.43
C GLY A 111 14.70 4.32 -9.36
N GLU A 112 13.45 4.71 -9.15
CA GLU A 112 13.09 5.59 -8.04
C GLU A 112 13.12 4.85 -6.69
N PRO A 113 13.46 5.54 -5.59
CA PRO A 113 13.33 4.95 -4.27
C PRO A 113 11.85 4.67 -3.97
N GLY A 114 11.58 3.55 -3.31
CA GLY A 114 10.20 3.18 -2.98
C GLY A 114 10.13 2.42 -1.67
N LYS A 115 9.14 2.77 -0.84
CA LYS A 115 8.91 2.15 0.46
C LYS A 115 7.48 1.62 0.62
N SER A 116 6.68 1.63 -0.45
CA SER A 116 5.26 1.30 -0.38
C SER A 116 4.95 0.03 -1.15
N LEU A 117 4.07 -0.77 -0.57
CA LEU A 117 3.36 -1.89 -1.19
C LEU A 117 2.01 -1.39 -1.66
N TYR A 118 1.59 -1.78 -2.85
CA TYR A 118 0.30 -1.46 -3.44
C TYR A 118 -0.50 -2.72 -3.65
N LEU A 119 -1.69 -2.80 -3.06
CA LEU A 119 -2.64 -3.89 -3.28
C LEU A 119 -3.76 -3.35 -4.15
N ILE A 120 -4.12 -4.04 -5.23
CA ILE A 120 -5.13 -3.58 -6.18
C ILE A 120 -6.50 -3.98 -5.68
N VAL A 121 -7.28 -2.98 -5.27
CA VAL A 121 -8.68 -3.17 -4.82
C VAL A 121 -9.61 -3.25 -6.03
N GLU A 122 -9.40 -2.35 -6.99
CA GLU A 122 -10.17 -2.28 -8.23
C GLU A 122 -9.24 -1.88 -9.38
N GLY A 123 -9.48 -2.44 -10.56
CA GLY A 123 -8.74 -2.10 -11.76
C GLY A 123 -7.57 -3.04 -12.06
N HIS A 124 -6.65 -2.52 -12.86
CA HIS A 124 -5.57 -3.33 -13.44
C HIS A 124 -4.34 -2.47 -13.75
N VAL A 125 -3.15 -3.03 -13.53
CA VAL A 125 -1.89 -2.36 -13.83
C VAL A 125 -0.95 -3.25 -14.63
N THR A 126 -0.10 -2.63 -15.46
CA THR A 126 0.98 -3.31 -16.19
C THR A 126 2.35 -2.90 -15.64
N ALA A 127 3.13 -3.88 -15.22
CA ALA A 127 4.54 -3.72 -14.90
C ALA A 127 5.40 -3.96 -16.14
N SER A 128 6.36 -3.06 -16.42
CA SER A 128 7.22 -3.12 -17.61
C SER A 128 8.62 -2.59 -17.33
N ILE A 129 9.57 -2.99 -18.20
CA ILE A 129 10.92 -2.45 -18.23
C ILE A 129 11.27 -2.01 -19.66
N THR A 130 12.24 -1.10 -19.77
CA THR A 130 12.82 -0.73 -21.07
C THR A 130 14.19 -1.38 -21.20
N VAL A 131 14.36 -2.22 -22.23
CA VAL A 131 15.60 -2.91 -22.55
C VAL A 131 15.95 -2.60 -24.01
N GLY A 132 17.14 -2.03 -24.26
CA GLY A 132 17.57 -1.68 -25.61
C GLY A 132 16.63 -0.72 -26.33
N GLY A 133 15.95 0.16 -25.60
CA GLY A 133 14.97 1.12 -26.15
C GLY A 133 13.57 0.54 -26.44
N LYS A 134 13.36 -0.75 -26.21
CA LYS A 134 12.05 -1.41 -26.33
C LYS A 134 11.42 -1.61 -24.96
N LYS A 135 10.12 -1.34 -24.88
CA LYS A 135 9.32 -1.59 -23.66
C LYS A 135 8.88 -3.06 -23.65
N GLU A 136 9.35 -3.78 -22.64
CA GLU A 136 9.01 -5.18 -22.40
C GLU A 136 8.06 -5.30 -21.22
N LYS A 137 6.92 -5.95 -21.43
CA LYS A 137 5.95 -6.23 -20.36
C LYS A 137 6.46 -7.37 -19.50
N LEU A 138 6.51 -7.15 -18.18
CA LEU A 138 6.89 -8.14 -17.18
C LEU A 138 5.69 -8.88 -16.64
N ALA A 139 4.65 -8.15 -16.22
CA ALA A 139 3.47 -8.70 -15.60
C ALA A 139 2.25 -7.81 -15.81
N GLU A 140 1.09 -8.42 -15.80
CA GLU A 140 -0.21 -7.79 -15.58
C GLU A 140 -0.66 -8.15 -14.16
N ILE A 141 -1.16 -7.16 -13.44
CA ILE A 141 -1.49 -7.28 -12.02
C ILE A 141 -2.88 -6.71 -11.84
N GLY A 142 -3.82 -7.54 -11.43
CA GLY A 142 -5.24 -7.20 -11.30
C GLY A 142 -5.71 -7.17 -9.86
N GLU A 143 -7.03 -7.08 -9.72
CA GLU A 143 -7.71 -7.08 -8.41
C GLU A 143 -7.32 -8.28 -7.56
N GLY A 144 -7.12 -8.05 -6.26
CA GLY A 144 -6.69 -9.08 -5.30
C GLY A 144 -5.20 -9.38 -5.30
N ASP A 145 -4.43 -8.76 -6.19
CA ASP A 145 -2.98 -8.93 -6.29
C ASP A 145 -2.22 -7.67 -5.82
N PHE A 146 -0.89 -7.71 -5.78
CA PHE A 146 -0.08 -6.62 -5.24
C PHE A 146 1.23 -6.43 -6.00
N PHE A 147 1.83 -5.23 -5.89
CA PHE A 147 3.14 -4.89 -6.43
C PHE A 147 3.91 -3.94 -5.51
N GLY A 148 5.21 -3.77 -5.77
CA GLY A 148 6.10 -2.89 -5.02
C GLY A 148 6.79 -3.57 -3.84
N GLU A 149 6.56 -4.85 -3.64
CA GLU A 149 7.11 -5.69 -2.57
C GLU A 149 8.64 -5.80 -2.63
N LEU A 150 9.23 -5.84 -3.82
CA LEU A 150 10.68 -5.97 -3.96
C LEU A 150 11.41 -4.79 -3.30
N ALA A 151 10.99 -3.56 -3.58
CA ALA A 151 11.57 -2.38 -2.97
C ALA A 151 11.34 -2.33 -1.45
N LEU A 152 10.20 -2.86 -0.99
CA LEU A 152 9.85 -2.95 0.42
C LEU A 152 10.83 -3.85 1.19
N PHE A 153 11.08 -5.07 0.69
CA PHE A 153 11.91 -6.07 1.38
C PHE A 153 13.41 -5.85 1.17
N THR A 154 13.83 -5.40 -0.01
CA THR A 154 15.25 -5.29 -0.35
C THR A 154 15.83 -3.92 -0.11
N ARG A 155 15.00 -2.91 0.11
CA ARG A 155 15.38 -1.47 0.15
C ARG A 155 16.08 -1.00 -1.14
N MET A 156 15.99 -1.79 -2.22
CA MET A 156 16.49 -1.41 -3.53
C MET A 156 15.51 -0.45 -4.23
N PRO A 157 15.97 0.33 -5.21
CA PRO A 157 15.08 1.11 -6.06
C PRO A 157 14.04 0.23 -6.76
N ARG A 158 12.94 0.85 -7.21
CA ARG A 158 11.88 0.17 -7.96
C ARG A 158 12.45 -0.58 -9.15
N SER A 159 12.06 -1.84 -9.32
CA SER A 159 12.58 -2.75 -10.35
C SER A 159 11.93 -2.57 -11.73
N ALA A 160 10.75 -1.99 -11.76
CA ALA A 160 9.94 -1.81 -12.97
C ALA A 160 9.17 -0.49 -12.96
N ASP A 161 8.74 -0.05 -14.15
CA ASP A 161 7.68 0.95 -14.30
C ASP A 161 6.33 0.25 -14.16
N VAL A 162 5.39 0.86 -13.43
CA VAL A 162 4.03 0.34 -13.27
C VAL A 162 3.04 1.43 -13.68
N TYR A 163 2.14 1.08 -14.60
CA TYR A 163 1.11 1.96 -15.13
C TYR A 163 -0.27 1.41 -14.82
N ALA A 164 -1.21 2.28 -14.48
CA ALA A 164 -2.62 1.94 -14.45
C ALA A 164 -3.13 1.80 -15.88
N ASP A 165 -3.66 0.63 -16.24
CA ASP A 165 -4.21 0.39 -17.58
C ASP A 165 -5.62 0.99 -17.72
N MET A 166 -6.30 1.14 -16.59
CA MET A 166 -7.64 1.69 -16.44
C MET A 166 -7.73 2.44 -15.09
N PRO A 167 -8.84 3.12 -14.77
CA PRO A 167 -9.05 3.67 -13.43
C PRO A 167 -8.81 2.59 -12.38
N THR A 168 -7.89 2.84 -11.46
CA THR A 168 -7.39 1.84 -10.52
C THR A 168 -7.41 2.38 -9.10
N VAL A 169 -7.93 1.60 -8.17
CA VAL A 169 -7.94 1.87 -6.74
C VAL A 169 -6.98 0.93 -6.04
N THR A 170 -6.08 1.48 -5.25
CA THR A 170 -5.11 0.69 -4.48
C THR A 170 -5.18 0.97 -3.00
N LEU A 171 -4.98 -0.08 -2.22
CA LEU A 171 -4.62 0.01 -0.80
C LEU A 171 -3.09 0.09 -0.72
N VAL A 172 -2.57 1.06 0.01
CA VAL A 172 -1.14 1.31 0.12
C VAL A 172 -0.68 1.07 1.55
N LEU A 173 0.34 0.24 1.71
CA LEU A 173 1.02 -0.02 2.97
C LEU A 173 2.48 0.43 2.85
N ASP A 174 2.89 1.39 3.65
CA ASP A 174 4.27 1.85 3.71
C ASP A 174 5.13 0.95 4.62
N PHE A 175 6.44 0.94 4.36
CA PHE A 175 7.40 0.15 5.12
C PHE A 175 7.33 0.45 6.63
N ASP A 176 7.31 1.72 7.00
CA ASP A 176 7.28 2.16 8.40
C ASP A 176 6.00 1.66 9.10
N THR A 177 4.88 1.62 8.37
CA THR A 177 3.62 1.05 8.81
C THR A 177 3.71 -0.46 9.03
N LEU A 178 4.35 -1.19 8.10
CA LEU A 178 4.55 -2.64 8.25
C LEU A 178 5.50 -2.97 9.42
N GLU A 179 6.54 -2.17 9.64
CA GLU A 179 7.39 -2.31 10.83
C GLU A 179 6.59 -2.11 12.12
N LEU A 180 5.71 -1.09 12.15
CA LEU A 180 4.85 -0.85 13.30
C LEU A 180 3.87 -2.01 13.52
N MET A 181 3.20 -2.47 12.47
CA MET A 181 2.33 -3.66 12.54
C MET A 181 3.10 -4.88 13.05
N ALA A 182 4.37 -5.05 12.68
CA ALA A 182 5.19 -6.16 13.16
C ALA A 182 5.47 -6.11 14.67
N ARG A 183 5.52 -4.92 15.24
CA ARG A 183 5.71 -4.73 16.69
C ARG A 183 4.39 -4.86 17.47
N GLU A 184 3.35 -4.20 17.00
CA GLU A 184 2.09 -4.06 17.74
C GLU A 184 1.12 -5.21 17.47
N LEU A 185 1.18 -5.81 16.26
CA LEU A 185 0.30 -6.89 15.81
C LEU A 185 1.11 -8.06 15.23
N PRO A 186 2.01 -8.69 16.00
CA PRO A 186 2.94 -9.70 15.51
C PRO A 186 2.24 -10.91 14.87
N GLU A 187 1.10 -11.33 15.41
CA GLU A 187 0.32 -12.44 14.84
C GLU A 187 -0.23 -12.09 13.45
N LEU A 188 -0.78 -10.88 13.28
CA LEU A 188 -1.31 -10.42 12.00
C LEU A 188 -0.20 -10.28 10.97
N SER A 189 0.90 -9.63 11.35
CA SER A 189 2.06 -9.42 10.48
C SER A 189 2.69 -10.74 10.05
N SER A 190 2.80 -11.72 10.95
CA SER A 190 3.33 -13.04 10.62
C SER A 190 2.49 -13.75 9.56
N VAL A 191 1.17 -13.70 9.67
CA VAL A 191 0.27 -14.30 8.68
C VAL A 191 0.42 -13.61 7.33
N ILE A 192 0.44 -12.28 7.29
CA ILE A 192 0.61 -11.51 6.05
C ILE A 192 1.95 -11.85 5.39
N LEU A 193 3.05 -11.82 6.14
CA LEU A 193 4.39 -12.10 5.61
C LEU A 193 4.52 -13.52 5.05
N ILE A 194 3.98 -14.53 5.75
CA ILE A 194 4.00 -15.91 5.28
C ILE A 194 3.22 -16.04 3.96
N ARG A 195 2.07 -15.39 3.85
CA ARG A 195 1.24 -15.44 2.64
C ARG A 195 1.90 -14.67 1.49
N MET A 196 2.45 -13.50 1.75
CA MET A 196 3.28 -12.79 0.76
C MET A 196 4.41 -13.69 0.25
N GLY A 197 5.11 -14.38 1.16
CA GLY A 197 6.16 -15.33 0.79
C GLY A 197 5.66 -16.43 -0.15
N LYS A 198 4.47 -17.00 0.09
CA LYS A 198 3.85 -18.00 -0.79
C LYS A 198 3.54 -17.44 -2.18
N VAL A 199 2.96 -16.24 -2.26
CA VAL A 199 2.66 -15.59 -3.54
C VAL A 199 3.95 -15.30 -4.32
N LEU A 200 4.98 -14.78 -3.66
CA LEU A 200 6.27 -14.50 -4.28
C LEU A 200 6.96 -15.77 -4.77
N ALA A 201 6.93 -16.84 -3.97
CA ALA A 201 7.48 -18.13 -4.38
C ALA A 201 6.77 -18.69 -5.64
N ARG A 202 5.44 -18.57 -5.70
CA ARG A 202 4.66 -18.95 -6.89
C ARG A 202 5.06 -18.12 -8.10
N ARG A 203 5.14 -16.80 -7.98
CA ARG A 203 5.59 -15.90 -9.07
C ARG A 203 6.98 -16.29 -9.61
N ILE A 204 7.93 -16.58 -8.71
CA ILE A 204 9.28 -17.04 -9.11
C ILE A 204 9.22 -18.36 -9.89
N LEU A 205 8.41 -19.32 -9.47
CA LEU A 205 8.24 -20.58 -10.18
C LEU A 205 7.62 -20.39 -11.56
N GLU A 206 6.64 -19.52 -11.70
CA GLU A 206 6.01 -19.19 -12.97
C GLU A 206 6.99 -18.48 -13.92
N ASP A 207 7.77 -17.53 -13.40
CA ASP A 207 8.80 -16.83 -14.18
C ASP A 207 9.92 -17.78 -14.64
N ASN A 208 10.37 -18.70 -13.78
CA ASN A 208 11.33 -19.73 -14.14
C ASN A 208 10.79 -20.64 -15.26
N LYS A 209 9.51 -21.03 -15.18
CA LYS A 209 8.87 -21.84 -16.22
C LYS A 209 8.82 -21.08 -17.56
N ARG A 210 8.37 -19.82 -17.56
CA ARG A 210 8.36 -18.96 -18.76
C ARG A 210 9.75 -18.79 -19.37
N TYR A 211 10.77 -18.65 -18.51
CA TYR A 211 12.16 -18.56 -18.96
C TYR A 211 12.62 -19.85 -19.63
N GLN A 212 12.33 -21.00 -19.04
CA GLN A 212 12.67 -22.32 -19.61
C GLN A 212 11.98 -22.55 -20.95
N GLU A 213 10.69 -22.20 -21.08
CA GLU A 213 9.93 -22.32 -22.34
C GLU A 213 10.52 -21.44 -23.42
N ARG A 214 10.95 -20.21 -23.11
CA ARG A 214 11.59 -19.30 -24.04
C ARG A 214 12.93 -19.84 -24.54
N VAL A 215 13.78 -20.27 -23.62
CA VAL A 215 15.10 -20.87 -23.96
C VAL A 215 14.93 -22.14 -24.79
N ALA A 216 14.00 -23.03 -24.43
CA ALA A 216 13.71 -24.23 -25.22
C ALA A 216 13.20 -23.91 -26.62
N GLY A 217 12.39 -22.86 -26.80
CA GLY A 217 11.92 -22.39 -28.10
C GLY A 217 13.03 -21.84 -29.00
N GLU A 218 14.05 -21.20 -28.42
CA GLU A 218 15.21 -20.70 -29.16
C GLU A 218 16.11 -21.83 -29.71
N PHE A 219 16.13 -23.02 -29.07
CA PHE A 219 16.90 -24.16 -29.53
C PHE A 219 16.18 -25.04 -30.57
N LEU A 220 14.91 -24.80 -30.87
CA LEU A 220 14.13 -25.58 -31.83
C LEU A 220 14.23 -25.06 -33.29
N TRP A 221 15.04 -24.04 -33.56
CA TRP A 221 15.28 -23.48 -34.90
C TRP A 221 16.73 -23.69 -35.32
N VAL A 222 17.15 -24.95 -35.47
CA VAL A 222 18.38 -25.32 -36.20
C VAL A 222 18.05 -26.33 -37.24
#